data_909a024aa54eea5218df2b00f72bca0a
#
_entry.id   909a024aa54eea5218df2b00f72bca0a
#
_cell.length_a   1.000
_cell.length_b   1.000
_cell.length_c   1.000
_cell.angle_alpha   90.00
_cell.angle_beta   90.00
_cell.angle_gamma   90.00
#
_symmetry.space_group_name_H-M   'P 1'
#
loop_
_entity.id
_entity.type
_entity.pdbx_description
1 polymer ?
#
loop_
_entity_poly.entity_id
_entity_poly.type
_entity_poly.pdbx_seq_one_letter_code
_entity_poly.pdbx_strand_id
1 'polypeptide(L)'
;MRRASFIALILVSSSVLLAQNEPKRAPSTAEERQRFVALTHKLEQDPLDKGLYAEVKWAKKWLEDVPDVNVTVCAPFLFGVDFVREENKYAAQLSYQATFAEGVYIIEHPDKKSDTTAQYIAGVESALKAYSAIVKSNPSAKSKALDELLEKQKQGKLADFVRDASKDCDDKKESSLKPKSK
;
A
#
# COMPACT_ATOMS: atom_id res chain seq x y z
N MET A 1 1.81 33.03 -75.19
CA MET A 1 1.43 33.16 -73.79
C MET A 1 1.19 31.75 -73.29
N ARG A 2 2.18 31.17 -72.56
CA ARG A 2 2.08 29.79 -72.01
C ARG A 2 1.74 29.89 -70.51
N ARG A 3 0.60 29.37 -70.11
CA ARG A 3 0.18 29.25 -68.70
C ARG A 3 0.76 27.96 -68.15
N ALA A 4 1.67 28.03 -67.21
CA ALA A 4 2.17 26.90 -66.45
C ALA A 4 1.27 26.69 -65.24
N SER A 5 0.57 25.56 -65.16
CA SER A 5 -0.21 25.11 -63.99
C SER A 5 0.72 24.35 -63.06
N PHE A 6 0.96 24.88 -61.86
CA PHE A 6 1.63 24.15 -60.79
C PHE A 6 0.60 23.33 -60.01
N ILE A 7 0.75 22.03 -60.08
CA ILE A 7 -0.01 21.08 -59.22
C ILE A 7 0.81 20.91 -57.94
N ALA A 8 0.28 21.42 -56.85
CA ALA A 8 0.85 21.20 -55.51
C ALA A 8 0.38 19.82 -54.99
N LEU A 9 1.33 18.91 -54.87
CA LEU A 9 1.12 17.57 -54.28
C LEU A 9 1.20 17.67 -52.77
N ILE A 10 0.05 17.61 -52.07
CA ILE A 10 -0.03 17.60 -50.60
C ILE A 10 0.20 16.17 -50.14
N LEU A 11 1.38 15.87 -49.60
CA LEU A 11 1.70 14.62 -48.89
C LEU A 11 1.08 14.67 -47.48
N VAL A 12 -0.02 14.00 -47.30
CA VAL A 12 -0.63 13.76 -45.95
C VAL A 12 0.16 12.64 -45.28
N SER A 13 1.07 13.02 -44.38
CA SER A 13 1.79 12.08 -43.54
C SER A 13 0.87 11.59 -42.46
N SER A 14 0.29 10.40 -42.61
CA SER A 14 -0.48 9.70 -41.59
C SER A 14 0.48 9.20 -40.49
N SER A 15 0.65 9.97 -39.42
CA SER A 15 1.34 9.52 -38.20
C SER A 15 0.48 8.48 -37.51
N VAL A 16 0.80 7.20 -37.71
CA VAL A 16 0.24 6.10 -36.93
C VAL A 16 0.79 6.22 -35.52
N LEU A 17 -0.01 6.76 -34.58
CA LEU A 17 0.25 6.66 -33.16
C LEU A 17 0.16 5.17 -32.78
N LEU A 18 1.27 4.49 -32.72
CA LEU A 18 1.42 3.22 -32.03
C LEU A 18 1.21 3.51 -30.54
N ALA A 19 -0.01 3.30 -30.05
CA ALA A 19 -0.27 3.22 -28.63
C ALA A 19 0.61 2.09 -28.09
N GLN A 20 1.69 2.43 -27.40
CA GLN A 20 2.56 1.49 -26.72
C GLN A 20 1.73 0.93 -25.57
N ASN A 21 1.05 -0.21 -25.80
CA ASN A 21 0.57 -1.04 -24.73
C ASN A 21 1.80 -1.60 -24.02
N GLU A 22 2.24 -0.94 -22.96
CA GLU A 22 3.21 -1.52 -22.03
C GLU A 22 2.70 -2.91 -21.67
N PRO A 23 3.53 -3.97 -21.78
CA PRO A 23 3.09 -5.30 -21.43
C PRO A 23 2.69 -5.30 -19.95
N LYS A 24 1.41 -5.54 -19.67
CA LYS A 24 0.94 -5.65 -18.29
C LYS A 24 1.72 -6.76 -17.60
N ARG A 25 2.27 -6.44 -16.43
CA ARG A 25 2.97 -7.41 -15.60
C ARG A 25 2.08 -8.64 -15.34
N ALA A 26 2.68 -9.83 -15.40
CA ALA A 26 2.03 -11.08 -15.00
C ALA A 26 1.71 -11.09 -13.50
N PRO A 27 0.73 -11.90 -13.04
CA PRO A 27 0.50 -12.14 -11.61
C PRO A 27 1.76 -12.57 -10.88
N SER A 28 1.76 -12.37 -9.55
CA SER A 28 2.90 -12.72 -8.70
C SER A 28 3.24 -14.22 -8.75
N THR A 29 4.52 -14.55 -8.73
CA THR A 29 4.98 -15.96 -8.59
C THR A 29 4.93 -16.41 -7.12
N ALA A 30 5.00 -17.72 -6.90
CA ALA A 30 5.06 -18.29 -5.55
C ALA A 30 6.31 -17.80 -4.79
N GLU A 31 7.45 -17.73 -5.49
CA GLU A 31 8.73 -17.28 -4.92
C GLU A 31 8.68 -15.80 -4.53
N GLU A 32 8.07 -14.95 -5.36
CA GLU A 32 7.89 -13.54 -5.05
C GLU A 32 7.02 -13.37 -3.81
N ARG A 33 5.88 -14.07 -3.73
CA ARG A 33 5.00 -14.03 -2.55
C ARG A 33 5.72 -14.49 -1.29
N GLN A 34 6.44 -15.60 -1.36
CA GLN A 34 7.23 -16.12 -0.22
C GLN A 34 8.29 -15.11 0.23
N ARG A 35 9.01 -14.49 -0.71
CA ARG A 35 10.01 -13.45 -0.43
C ARG A 35 9.37 -12.24 0.26
N PHE A 36 8.22 -11.79 -0.24
CA PHE A 36 7.49 -10.65 0.33
C PHE A 36 7.00 -10.93 1.76
N VAL A 37 6.40 -12.09 1.99
CA VAL A 37 5.95 -12.54 3.33
C VAL A 37 7.13 -12.63 4.29
N ALA A 38 8.22 -13.27 3.89
CA ALA A 38 9.42 -13.42 4.72
C ALA A 38 10.06 -12.07 5.10
N LEU A 39 10.11 -11.12 4.15
CA LEU A 39 10.58 -9.76 4.43
C LEU A 39 9.69 -9.05 5.44
N THR A 40 8.36 -9.12 5.26
CA THR A 40 7.40 -8.45 6.15
C THR A 40 7.56 -8.93 7.59
N HIS A 41 7.72 -10.24 7.81
CA HIS A 41 7.98 -10.80 9.15
C HIS A 41 9.34 -10.43 9.72
N LYS A 42 10.40 -10.29 8.89
CA LYS A 42 11.68 -9.76 9.37
C LYS A 42 11.56 -8.33 9.86
N LEU A 43 10.82 -7.49 9.14
CA LEU A 43 10.60 -6.10 9.52
C LEU A 43 9.73 -5.93 10.77
N GLU A 44 8.91 -6.91 11.14
CA GLU A 44 8.23 -6.93 12.45
C GLU A 44 9.23 -7.02 13.62
N GLN A 45 10.35 -7.72 13.40
CA GLN A 45 11.36 -7.99 14.42
C GLN A 45 12.47 -6.93 14.46
N ASP A 46 12.90 -6.49 13.28
CA ASP A 46 13.94 -5.44 13.12
C ASP A 46 13.57 -4.48 11.99
N PRO A 47 12.65 -3.52 12.25
CA PRO A 47 12.16 -2.58 11.23
C PRO A 47 13.20 -1.54 10.83
N LEU A 48 14.33 -1.44 11.54
CA LEU A 48 15.38 -0.46 11.28
C LEU A 48 16.66 -1.09 10.70
N ASP A 49 16.63 -2.38 10.35
CA ASP A 49 17.77 -3.06 9.73
C ASP A 49 18.11 -2.44 8.38
N LYS A 50 19.26 -1.76 8.33
CA LYS A 50 19.76 -1.12 7.10
C LYS A 50 20.12 -2.14 6.01
N GLY A 51 20.43 -3.38 6.38
CA GLY A 51 20.68 -4.48 5.44
C GLY A 51 19.46 -4.86 4.61
N LEU A 52 18.26 -4.55 5.10
CA LEU A 52 17.00 -4.82 4.39
C LEU A 52 16.54 -3.68 3.46
N TYR A 53 17.28 -2.58 3.36
CA TYR A 53 16.86 -1.43 2.55
C TYR A 53 16.57 -1.77 1.08
N ALA A 54 17.41 -2.59 0.46
CA ALA A 54 17.21 -3.02 -0.92
C ALA A 54 15.95 -3.91 -1.07
N GLU A 55 15.71 -4.78 -0.09
CA GLU A 55 14.51 -5.64 -0.03
C GLU A 55 13.23 -4.82 0.17
N VAL A 56 13.26 -3.82 1.05
CA VAL A 56 12.12 -2.90 1.25
C VAL A 56 11.82 -2.11 -0.02
N LYS A 57 12.85 -1.63 -0.72
CA LYS A 57 12.67 -0.95 -2.01
C LYS A 57 12.06 -1.87 -3.06
N TRP A 58 12.53 -3.12 -3.12
CA TRP A 58 11.96 -4.14 -4.00
C TRP A 58 10.49 -4.41 -3.63
N ALA A 59 10.17 -4.63 -2.35
CA ALA A 59 8.81 -4.94 -1.91
C ALA A 59 7.80 -3.84 -2.23
N LYS A 60 8.18 -2.57 -2.07
CA LYS A 60 7.35 -1.43 -2.47
C LYS A 60 7.02 -1.47 -3.95
N LYS A 61 8.06 -1.56 -4.79
CA LYS A 61 7.88 -1.62 -6.24
C LYS A 61 7.09 -2.86 -6.66
N TRP A 62 7.35 -3.99 -6.04
CA TRP A 62 6.64 -5.23 -6.32
C TRP A 62 5.14 -5.09 -6.00
N LEU A 63 4.79 -4.54 -4.83
CA LEU A 63 3.40 -4.37 -4.42
C LEU A 63 2.64 -3.36 -5.30
N GLU A 64 3.33 -2.34 -5.84
CA GLU A 64 2.78 -1.40 -6.82
C GLU A 64 2.50 -2.06 -8.18
N ASP A 65 3.34 -3.01 -8.59
CA ASP A 65 3.32 -3.56 -9.95
C ASP A 65 2.44 -4.82 -10.08
N VAL A 66 2.32 -5.63 -9.01
CA VAL A 66 1.59 -6.90 -9.10
C VAL A 66 0.08 -6.70 -9.24
N PRO A 67 -0.59 -7.38 -10.20
CA PRO A 67 -2.01 -7.17 -10.42
C PRO A 67 -2.93 -7.98 -9.47
N ASP A 68 -2.38 -8.94 -8.73
CA ASP A 68 -3.14 -9.93 -7.95
C ASP A 68 -3.06 -9.73 -6.43
N VAL A 69 -2.20 -8.80 -5.95
CA VAL A 69 -2.11 -8.38 -4.55
C VAL A 69 -2.44 -6.90 -4.46
N ASN A 70 -3.72 -6.57 -4.30
CA ASN A 70 -4.21 -5.19 -4.31
C ASN A 70 -4.51 -4.73 -2.89
N VAL A 71 -3.64 -3.93 -2.33
CA VAL A 71 -3.81 -3.28 -1.02
C VAL A 71 -4.55 -1.96 -1.18
N THR A 72 -5.52 -1.69 -0.30
CA THR A 72 -6.26 -0.42 -0.28
C THR A 72 -5.72 0.48 0.80
N VAL A 73 -5.00 1.52 0.43
CA VAL A 73 -4.50 2.52 1.40
C VAL A 73 -5.60 3.53 1.72
N CYS A 74 -5.96 3.66 2.98
CA CYS A 74 -6.90 4.65 3.47
C CYS A 74 -6.20 5.72 4.31
N ALA A 75 -5.98 6.90 3.75
CA ALA A 75 -5.30 7.99 4.44
C ALA A 75 -5.98 8.41 5.76
N PRO A 76 -7.33 8.60 5.84
CA PRO A 76 -7.99 8.91 7.10
C PRO A 76 -7.73 7.88 8.20
N PHE A 77 -7.71 6.59 7.84
CA PHE A 77 -7.40 5.51 8.77
C PHE A 77 -5.94 5.58 9.25
N LEU A 78 -4.97 5.75 8.34
CA LEU A 78 -3.55 5.87 8.70
C LEU A 78 -3.29 7.06 9.63
N PHE A 79 -3.97 8.20 9.42
CA PHE A 79 -3.91 9.34 10.33
C PHE A 79 -4.56 9.03 11.68
N GLY A 80 -5.68 8.31 11.69
CA GLY A 80 -6.40 7.92 12.90
C GLY A 80 -5.62 7.00 13.82
N VAL A 81 -4.72 6.16 13.26
CA VAL A 81 -3.86 5.24 14.01
C VAL A 81 -2.44 5.80 14.26
N ASP A 82 -2.21 7.08 14.01
CA ASP A 82 -0.95 7.79 14.28
C ASP A 82 0.30 7.30 13.51
N PHE A 83 0.10 6.49 12.47
CA PHE A 83 1.24 5.97 11.70
C PHE A 83 1.91 7.03 10.82
N VAL A 84 1.19 8.05 10.39
CA VAL A 84 1.66 9.07 9.43
C VAL A 84 1.82 10.47 10.03
N ARG A 85 1.74 10.63 11.36
CA ARG A 85 1.96 11.93 11.99
C ARG A 85 3.40 12.39 11.88
N GLU A 86 3.61 13.66 11.61
CA GLU A 86 4.95 14.26 11.43
C GLU A 86 5.82 14.12 12.67
N GLU A 87 5.23 14.13 13.88
CA GLU A 87 5.94 13.96 15.14
C GLU A 87 6.48 12.53 15.32
N ASN A 88 5.93 11.55 14.58
CA ASN A 88 6.40 10.18 14.64
C ASN A 88 7.60 9.99 13.69
N LYS A 89 8.80 10.01 14.24
CA LYS A 89 10.06 9.81 13.51
C LYS A 89 10.07 8.53 12.65
N TYR A 90 9.28 7.54 13.01
CA TYR A 90 9.21 6.23 12.35
C TYR A 90 7.91 6.03 11.57
N ALA A 91 7.17 7.11 11.32
CA ALA A 91 5.90 7.08 10.60
C ALA A 91 5.99 6.32 9.26
N ALA A 92 7.05 6.58 8.48
CA ALA A 92 7.24 5.91 7.19
C ALA A 92 7.43 4.40 7.35
N GLN A 93 8.25 3.95 8.31
CA GLN A 93 8.50 2.54 8.59
C GLN A 93 7.22 1.82 9.02
N LEU A 94 6.46 2.42 9.93
CA LEU A 94 5.21 1.84 10.42
C LEU A 94 4.13 1.79 9.34
N SER A 95 4.01 2.83 8.51
CA SER A 95 3.08 2.85 7.38
C SER A 95 3.40 1.77 6.35
N TYR A 96 4.68 1.59 5.99
CA TYR A 96 5.07 0.50 5.08
C TYR A 96 4.84 -0.86 5.70
N GLN A 97 5.11 -1.03 6.99
CA GLN A 97 4.87 -2.28 7.67
C GLN A 97 3.39 -2.64 7.65
N ALA A 98 2.50 -1.69 7.93
CA ALA A 98 1.06 -1.90 7.84
C ALA A 98 0.65 -2.32 6.41
N THR A 99 1.06 -1.57 5.39
CA THR A 99 0.73 -1.85 3.99
C THR A 99 1.27 -3.21 3.53
N PHE A 100 2.48 -3.59 3.94
CA PHE A 100 3.04 -4.90 3.62
C PHE A 100 2.25 -6.04 4.28
N ALA A 101 1.84 -5.88 5.53
CA ALA A 101 1.06 -6.87 6.24
C ALA A 101 -0.36 -7.04 5.66
N GLU A 102 -0.97 -5.98 5.14
CA GLU A 102 -2.20 -6.09 4.33
C GLU A 102 -1.97 -6.96 3.08
N GLY A 103 -0.85 -6.77 2.39
CA GLY A 103 -0.45 -7.62 1.27
C GLY A 103 -0.21 -9.08 1.68
N VAL A 104 0.42 -9.31 2.83
CA VAL A 104 0.58 -10.66 3.39
C VAL A 104 -0.77 -11.31 3.67
N TYR A 105 -1.70 -10.56 4.27
CA TYR A 105 -3.05 -11.07 4.53
C TYR A 105 -3.74 -11.54 3.24
N ILE A 106 -3.66 -10.77 2.15
CA ILE A 106 -4.24 -11.14 0.84
C ILE A 106 -3.60 -12.42 0.29
N ILE A 107 -2.28 -12.57 0.44
CA ILE A 107 -1.54 -13.76 -0.02
C ILE A 107 -1.95 -15.02 0.75
N GLU A 108 -2.09 -14.90 2.07
CA GLU A 108 -2.37 -16.03 2.96
C GLU A 108 -3.87 -16.38 3.03
N HIS A 109 -4.76 -15.43 2.68
CA HIS A 109 -6.22 -15.61 2.70
C HIS A 109 -6.85 -15.25 1.35
N PRO A 110 -6.55 -15.99 0.27
CA PRO A 110 -7.01 -15.65 -1.07
C PRO A 110 -8.54 -15.65 -1.23
N ASP A 111 -9.25 -16.40 -0.39
CA ASP A 111 -10.71 -16.44 -0.29
C ASP A 111 -11.31 -15.20 0.40
N LYS A 112 -10.50 -14.44 1.15
CA LYS A 112 -10.88 -13.23 1.91
C LYS A 112 -10.18 -11.97 1.42
N LYS A 113 -9.63 -11.99 0.22
CA LYS A 113 -8.88 -10.84 -0.34
C LYS A 113 -9.68 -9.55 -0.51
N SER A 114 -11.01 -9.62 -0.41
CA SER A 114 -11.91 -8.45 -0.46
C SER A 114 -12.30 -7.94 0.93
N ASP A 115 -11.89 -8.60 2.01
CA ASP A 115 -12.14 -8.17 3.39
C ASP A 115 -11.13 -7.10 3.80
N THR A 116 -11.39 -5.86 3.40
CA THR A 116 -10.52 -4.70 3.69
C THR A 116 -10.37 -4.45 5.18
N THR A 117 -11.41 -4.70 5.97
CA THR A 117 -11.33 -4.54 7.43
C THR A 117 -10.33 -5.53 8.05
N ALA A 118 -10.35 -6.79 7.63
CA ALA A 118 -9.39 -7.78 8.12
C ALA A 118 -7.95 -7.46 7.66
N GLN A 119 -7.77 -6.91 6.45
CA GLN A 119 -6.47 -6.40 5.98
C GLN A 119 -5.96 -5.28 6.89
N TYR A 120 -6.78 -4.28 7.22
CA TYR A 120 -6.40 -3.19 8.12
C TYR A 120 -6.05 -3.68 9.53
N ILE A 121 -6.79 -4.66 10.07
CA ILE A 121 -6.46 -5.27 11.35
C ILE A 121 -5.06 -5.90 11.29
N ALA A 122 -4.79 -6.74 10.28
CA ALA A 122 -3.47 -7.35 10.09
C ALA A 122 -2.36 -6.30 9.93
N GLY A 123 -2.63 -5.23 9.18
CA GLY A 123 -1.72 -4.11 9.00
C GLY A 123 -1.34 -3.42 10.31
N VAL A 124 -2.35 -3.06 11.13
CA VAL A 124 -2.12 -2.42 12.43
C VAL A 124 -1.39 -3.35 13.40
N GLU A 125 -1.77 -4.61 13.48
CA GLU A 125 -1.11 -5.60 14.35
C GLU A 125 0.37 -5.74 14.02
N SER A 126 0.70 -5.83 12.73
CA SER A 126 2.09 -5.94 12.27
C SER A 126 2.89 -4.65 12.53
N ALA A 127 2.30 -3.48 12.28
CA ALA A 127 2.93 -2.20 12.60
C ALA A 127 3.17 -2.03 14.10
N LEU A 128 2.29 -2.51 14.97
CA LEU A 128 2.48 -2.49 16.43
C LEU A 128 3.60 -3.44 16.89
N LYS A 129 3.82 -4.58 16.22
CA LYS A 129 5.00 -5.43 16.48
C LYS A 129 6.28 -4.68 16.12
N ALA A 130 6.34 -4.06 14.93
CA ALA A 130 7.47 -3.25 14.51
C ALA A 130 7.71 -2.06 15.46
N TYR A 131 6.65 -1.35 15.87
CA TYR A 131 6.75 -0.28 16.88
C TYR A 131 7.35 -0.77 18.19
N SER A 132 6.90 -1.92 18.69
CA SER A 132 7.43 -2.52 19.90
C SER A 132 8.92 -2.86 19.78
N ALA A 133 9.37 -3.35 18.63
CA ALA A 133 10.78 -3.59 18.35
C ALA A 133 11.60 -2.28 18.31
N ILE A 134 11.06 -1.22 17.70
CA ILE A 134 11.68 0.11 17.70
C ILE A 134 11.83 0.64 19.11
N VAL A 135 10.78 0.63 19.93
CA VAL A 135 10.81 1.13 21.31
C VAL A 135 11.78 0.34 22.18
N LYS A 136 11.89 -0.97 21.95
CA LYS A 136 12.86 -1.83 22.66
C LYS A 136 14.31 -1.41 22.38
N SER A 137 14.63 -1.07 21.14
CA SER A 137 15.97 -0.61 20.73
C SER A 137 16.20 0.89 20.99
N ASN A 138 15.14 1.68 20.95
CA ASN A 138 15.16 3.13 21.16
C ASN A 138 13.96 3.58 22.02
N PRO A 139 14.09 3.60 23.35
CA PRO A 139 13.00 4.00 24.26
C PRO A 139 12.45 5.42 24.03
N SER A 140 13.23 6.32 23.40
CA SER A 140 12.77 7.67 23.07
C SER A 140 11.75 7.71 21.90
N ALA A 141 11.55 6.59 21.22
CA ALA A 141 10.58 6.45 20.13
C ALA A 141 9.13 6.25 20.61
N LYS A 142 8.88 6.25 21.92
CA LYS A 142 7.54 6.06 22.46
C LYS A 142 6.56 7.10 21.91
N SER A 143 5.40 6.61 21.48
CA SER A 143 4.24 7.40 21.09
C SER A 143 3.06 7.02 21.98
N LYS A 144 2.43 8.01 22.62
CA LYS A 144 1.25 7.79 23.47
C LYS A 144 0.13 7.09 22.69
N ALA A 145 -0.12 7.53 21.45
CA ALA A 145 -1.19 6.96 20.62
C ALA A 145 -0.92 5.49 20.27
N LEU A 146 0.34 5.14 19.93
CA LEU A 146 0.71 3.74 19.65
C LEU A 146 0.72 2.86 20.90
N ASP A 147 1.12 3.41 22.07
CA ASP A 147 1.01 2.71 23.34
C ASP A 147 -0.46 2.42 23.70
N GLU A 148 -1.40 3.35 23.43
CA GLU A 148 -2.85 3.13 23.59
C GLU A 148 -3.38 2.04 22.66
N LEU A 149 -2.87 1.93 21.43
CA LEU A 149 -3.23 0.84 20.51
C LEU A 149 -2.70 -0.51 21.00
N LEU A 150 -1.47 -0.56 21.53
CA LEU A 150 -0.94 -1.79 22.16
C LEU A 150 -1.79 -2.21 23.34
N GLU A 151 -2.28 -1.26 24.14
CA GLU A 151 -3.17 -1.59 25.26
C GLU A 151 -4.52 -2.11 24.78
N LYS A 152 -5.11 -1.52 23.72
CA LYS A 152 -6.32 -2.07 23.08
C LYS A 152 -6.09 -3.49 22.55
N GLN A 153 -4.90 -3.76 21.97
CA GLN A 153 -4.56 -5.11 21.50
C GLN A 153 -4.54 -6.13 22.65
N LYS A 154 -3.89 -5.80 23.78
CA LYS A 154 -3.86 -6.65 24.98
C LYS A 154 -5.25 -6.92 25.54
N GLN A 155 -6.16 -5.94 25.44
CA GLN A 155 -7.55 -6.05 25.90
C GLN A 155 -8.46 -6.77 24.89
N GLY A 156 -7.97 -7.19 23.72
CA GLY A 156 -8.78 -7.78 22.65
C GLY A 156 -9.72 -6.77 21.94
N LYS A 157 -9.49 -5.46 22.09
CA LYS A 157 -10.33 -4.39 21.55
C LYS A 157 -9.78 -3.75 20.28
N LEU A 158 -8.61 -4.20 19.81
CA LEU A 158 -7.96 -3.57 18.64
C LEU A 158 -8.80 -3.75 17.37
N ALA A 159 -9.35 -4.94 17.15
CA ALA A 159 -10.16 -5.23 15.97
C ALA A 159 -11.42 -4.35 15.87
N ASP A 160 -12.09 -4.12 17.00
CA ASP A 160 -13.27 -3.24 17.04
C ASP A 160 -12.87 -1.78 16.78
N PHE A 161 -11.77 -1.34 17.38
CA PHE A 161 -11.24 0.00 17.13
C PHE A 161 -10.88 0.20 15.65
N VAL A 162 -10.17 -0.75 15.03
CA VAL A 162 -9.78 -0.68 13.61
C VAL A 162 -11.03 -0.64 12.71
N ARG A 163 -12.02 -1.49 13.00
CA ARG A 163 -13.30 -1.52 12.27
C ARG A 163 -14.01 -0.17 12.31
N ASP A 164 -14.05 0.46 13.49
CA ASP A 164 -14.70 1.76 13.66
C ASP A 164 -13.92 2.87 12.96
N ALA A 165 -12.60 2.88 13.06
CA ALA A 165 -11.73 3.88 12.44
C ALA A 165 -11.69 3.77 10.90
N SER A 166 -11.96 2.59 10.34
CA SER A 166 -11.95 2.36 8.89
C SER A 166 -13.28 2.59 8.18
N LYS A 167 -14.38 2.86 8.90
CA LYS A 167 -15.72 3.09 8.30
C LYS A 167 -15.71 4.17 7.23
N ASP A 168 -15.01 5.27 7.47
CA ASP A 168 -14.91 6.38 6.51
C ASP A 168 -14.16 6.01 5.22
N CYS A 169 -13.46 4.87 5.20
CA CYS A 169 -12.74 4.38 4.05
C CYS A 169 -13.67 3.70 3.03
N ASP A 170 -14.68 3.01 3.51
CA ASP A 170 -15.65 2.29 2.69
C ASP A 170 -16.65 3.27 2.07
N ASP A 171 -17.12 4.28 2.81
CA ASP A 171 -18.07 5.29 2.34
C ASP A 171 -17.52 6.13 1.18
N LYS A 172 -16.23 6.43 1.16
CA LYS A 172 -15.58 7.18 0.07
C LYS A 172 -15.43 6.36 -1.20
N LYS A 173 -15.27 5.05 -1.10
CA LYS A 173 -15.18 4.14 -2.24
C LYS A 173 -16.52 4.08 -2.99
N GLU A 174 -17.63 4.08 -2.26
CA GLU A 174 -18.98 4.07 -2.83
C GLU A 174 -19.36 5.41 -3.48
N SER A 175 -18.93 6.55 -2.91
CA SER A 175 -19.17 7.88 -3.47
C SER A 175 -18.39 8.15 -4.75
N SER A 176 -17.23 7.54 -4.94
CA SER A 176 -16.40 7.68 -6.15
C SER A 176 -16.92 6.84 -7.33
N LEU A 177 -17.78 5.86 -7.07
CA LEU A 177 -18.37 4.97 -8.07
C LEU A 177 -19.73 5.47 -8.60
N LYS A 178 -20.34 6.50 -7.98
CA LYS A 178 -21.58 7.08 -8.49
C LYS A 178 -21.27 8.02 -9.66
N PRO A 179 -21.80 7.76 -10.89
CA PRO A 179 -21.65 8.68 -12.00
C PRO A 179 -22.28 10.03 -11.62
N LYS A 180 -21.52 11.13 -11.79
CA LYS A 180 -22.07 12.48 -11.66
C LYS A 180 -23.21 12.62 -12.68
N SER A 181 -24.46 12.55 -12.23
CA SER A 181 -25.61 12.89 -13.06
C SER A 181 -25.49 14.37 -13.46
N LYS A 182 -25.38 14.60 -14.77
CA LYS A 182 -25.50 15.93 -15.38
C LYS A 182 -26.95 16.35 -15.40
#